data_aa3041b230ecab2350487f712d3bcf6d
#
_entry.id   aa3041b230ecab2350487f712d3bcf6d
#
_cell.length_a   1.000
_cell.length_b   1.000
_cell.length_c   1.000
_cell.angle_alpha   90.00
_cell.angle_beta   90.00
_cell.angle_gamma   90.00
#
_symmetry.space_group_name_H-M   'P 1'
#
loop_
_entity.id
_entity.type
_entity.pdbx_description
1 polymer ?
#
loop_
_entity_poly.entity_id
_entity_poly.type
_entity_poly.pdbx_seq_one_letter_code
_entity_poly.pdbx_strand_id
1 'polypeptide(L)'
;MSALGDYWRLMRAGTALARHDVVLPGAYQTRLPIPARMAGSVLRLFGGARGRPGQRLAAALEGLGPAYIKLGQFLATRPDVFGSEVAGDLGRLKDKLAPFSMKLARAALAAEFTEAEAIRLFPGLSEPVAAASLAQVHKMSLPDGDRAVKILRPGIERQLSLELSAMRRAARTIEGISSESRRLRPIAFTDTISSFMLRELDLRLEAGGADEMRAINAKTGFFEIPKVDWERTGRRVLTISWINGTPLTAPGVLGRPGLDRVRLANDITQGFLSSAIEHGVFHADMHEGNAILTPEGRIALVDFGIIGRIGPMERRFLAEILWGFLKRDYIRIAEVHFEAGYVPPTQSVGDFAQALRSIGEPLFGRPAEEVSMGRVLLQLFDYTHTFGMALRPELVLLQKTMVQVEGVARAIDPKHNIWNASEPVIEAWMRRNFGPEGAARMISENVRAVTNRLKRLPEVMDRFEKSLEAEPALPPAAKAPFAPWWGWFGLIGVLGVAAAWAARSF
;
A
#
# COMPACT_ATOMS: atom_id res chain seq x y z
N MET A 1 -11.64 -26.53 -9.98
CA MET A 1 -10.19 -26.23 -10.18
C MET A 1 -9.41 -27.49 -9.80
N SER A 2 -8.52 -28.00 -10.65
CA SER A 2 -7.82 -29.27 -10.38
C SER A 2 -6.62 -29.03 -9.47
N ALA A 3 -6.45 -29.88 -8.45
CA ALA A 3 -5.28 -29.86 -7.56
C ALA A 3 -3.95 -29.92 -8.34
N LEU A 4 -3.93 -30.67 -9.45
CA LEU A 4 -2.76 -30.79 -10.34
C LEU A 4 -2.32 -29.43 -10.92
N GLY A 5 -3.26 -28.60 -11.35
CA GLY A 5 -2.97 -27.25 -11.88
C GLY A 5 -2.33 -26.33 -10.84
N ASP A 6 -2.79 -26.39 -9.58
CA ASP A 6 -2.22 -25.62 -8.50
C ASP A 6 -0.78 -26.06 -8.18
N TYR A 7 -0.52 -27.37 -8.15
CA TYR A 7 0.83 -27.91 -7.94
C TYR A 7 1.80 -27.53 -9.05
N TRP A 8 1.36 -27.53 -10.31
CA TRP A 8 2.19 -27.08 -11.43
C TRP A 8 2.56 -25.60 -11.31
N ARG A 9 1.61 -24.72 -10.91
CA ARG A 9 1.88 -23.29 -10.65
C ARG A 9 2.88 -23.10 -9.53
N LEU A 10 2.69 -23.80 -8.42
CA LEU A 10 3.61 -23.76 -7.28
C LEU A 10 5.02 -24.23 -7.67
N MET A 11 5.11 -25.29 -8.48
CA MET A 11 6.39 -25.78 -8.98
C MET A 11 7.08 -24.75 -9.89
N ARG A 12 6.32 -24.11 -10.80
CA ARG A 12 6.83 -23.01 -11.65
C ARG A 12 7.36 -21.85 -10.80
N ALA A 13 6.58 -21.40 -9.82
CA ALA A 13 6.97 -20.32 -8.91
C ALA A 13 8.19 -20.70 -8.07
N GLY A 14 8.19 -21.90 -7.49
CA GLY A 14 9.33 -22.42 -6.71
C GLY A 14 10.61 -22.52 -7.54
N THR A 15 10.51 -22.98 -8.78
CA THR A 15 11.66 -23.06 -9.70
C THR A 15 12.19 -21.66 -10.05
N ALA A 16 11.32 -20.70 -10.33
CA ALA A 16 11.74 -19.32 -10.62
C ALA A 16 12.45 -18.69 -9.42
N LEU A 17 11.88 -18.82 -8.23
CA LEU A 17 12.49 -18.31 -6.99
C LEU A 17 13.84 -19.00 -6.69
N ALA A 18 13.94 -20.32 -6.92
CA ALA A 18 15.18 -21.06 -6.72
C ALA A 18 16.29 -20.65 -7.69
N ARG A 19 15.96 -20.40 -8.96
CA ARG A 19 16.91 -19.88 -9.97
C ARG A 19 17.51 -18.53 -9.57
N HIS A 20 16.76 -17.72 -8.83
CA HIS A 20 17.20 -16.43 -8.31
C HIS A 20 17.81 -16.52 -6.91
N ASP A 21 18.03 -17.74 -6.38
CA ASP A 21 18.55 -17.98 -5.02
C ASP A 21 17.78 -17.23 -3.92
N VAL A 22 16.44 -17.24 -4.00
CA VAL A 22 15.55 -16.58 -3.05
C VAL A 22 14.87 -17.55 -2.10
N VAL A 23 14.82 -18.85 -2.44
CA VAL A 23 14.01 -19.86 -1.74
C VAL A 23 14.57 -20.25 -0.37
N LEU A 24 15.89 -20.15 -0.19
CA LEU A 24 16.55 -20.68 1.00
C LEU A 24 17.70 -19.80 1.48
N PRO A 25 17.43 -18.73 2.26
CA PRO A 25 18.50 -18.03 2.98
C PRO A 25 19.31 -19.03 3.83
N GLY A 26 20.64 -18.92 3.79
CA GLY A 26 21.56 -19.90 4.39
C GLY A 26 21.27 -20.27 5.86
N ALA A 27 20.68 -19.33 6.63
CA ALA A 27 20.30 -19.52 8.02
C ALA A 27 19.21 -20.60 8.27
N TYR A 28 18.42 -20.96 7.26
CA TYR A 28 17.32 -21.93 7.40
C TYR A 28 17.57 -23.28 6.72
N GLN A 29 18.66 -23.43 5.99
CA GLN A 29 19.01 -24.68 5.31
C GLN A 29 19.10 -25.88 6.26
N THR A 30 19.57 -25.66 7.49
CA THR A 30 19.71 -26.70 8.50
C THR A 30 18.38 -27.23 9.04
N ARG A 31 17.30 -26.48 8.92
CA ARG A 31 15.96 -26.82 9.43
C ARG A 31 15.05 -27.51 8.41
N LEU A 32 15.48 -27.60 7.16
CA LEU A 32 14.70 -28.23 6.10
C LEU A 32 14.95 -29.74 6.00
N PRO A 33 13.93 -30.54 5.61
CA PRO A 33 14.11 -31.94 5.30
C PRO A 33 15.20 -32.15 4.23
N ILE A 34 15.99 -33.21 4.38
CA ILE A 34 17.11 -33.53 3.49
C ILE A 34 16.75 -33.45 1.98
N PRO A 35 15.59 -34.00 1.51
CA PRO A 35 15.21 -33.91 0.09
C PRO A 35 15.02 -32.47 -0.41
N ALA A 36 14.47 -31.59 0.43
CA ALA A 36 14.27 -30.19 0.09
C ALA A 36 15.60 -29.42 0.02
N ARG A 37 16.56 -29.74 0.90
CA ARG A 37 17.92 -29.20 0.86
C ARG A 37 18.67 -29.61 -0.39
N MET A 38 18.59 -30.89 -0.79
CA MET A 38 19.23 -31.41 -1.99
C MET A 38 18.63 -30.77 -3.25
N ALA A 39 17.30 -30.67 -3.35
CA ALA A 39 16.63 -30.02 -4.48
C ALA A 39 16.99 -28.53 -4.58
N GLY A 40 17.03 -27.81 -3.45
CA GLY A 40 17.47 -26.41 -3.40
C GLY A 40 18.92 -26.24 -3.85
N SER A 41 19.82 -27.15 -3.46
CA SER A 41 21.22 -27.11 -3.87
C SER A 41 21.40 -27.37 -5.36
N VAL A 42 20.66 -28.34 -5.93
CA VAL A 42 20.68 -28.61 -7.37
C VAL A 42 20.13 -27.44 -8.18
N LEU A 43 19.03 -26.81 -7.74
CA LEU A 43 18.45 -25.65 -8.42
C LEU A 43 19.40 -24.43 -8.41
N ARG A 44 20.24 -24.28 -7.37
CA ARG A 44 21.27 -23.22 -7.30
C ARG A 44 22.39 -23.40 -8.32
N LEU A 45 22.71 -24.61 -8.73
CA LEU A 45 23.72 -24.86 -9.78
C LEU A 45 23.30 -24.28 -11.15
N PHE A 46 22.00 -24.06 -11.36
CA PHE A 46 21.42 -23.46 -12.58
C PHE A 46 21.09 -21.98 -12.42
N GLY A 47 21.38 -21.36 -11.28
CA GLY A 47 21.06 -19.98 -10.94
C GLY A 47 22.28 -19.07 -10.88
N GLY A 48 22.37 -18.09 -11.76
CA GLY A 48 23.38 -17.03 -11.74
C GLY A 48 22.88 -15.79 -11.00
N ALA A 49 22.61 -15.91 -9.70
CA ALA A 49 21.98 -14.80 -8.96
C ALA A 49 22.98 -13.67 -8.65
N ARG A 50 22.85 -12.52 -9.34
CA ARG A 50 23.56 -11.28 -9.03
C ARG A 50 22.65 -10.31 -8.27
N GLY A 51 23.21 -9.56 -7.32
CA GLY A 51 22.48 -8.53 -6.55
C GLY A 51 22.05 -8.95 -5.15
N ARG A 52 21.47 -7.96 -4.43
CA ARG A 52 20.96 -8.14 -3.07
C ARG A 52 19.72 -9.06 -3.04
N PRO A 53 19.37 -9.65 -1.88
CA PRO A 53 18.23 -10.55 -1.78
C PRO A 53 16.90 -9.97 -2.29
N GLY A 54 16.61 -8.69 -2.01
CA GLY A 54 15.41 -8.00 -2.49
C GLY A 54 15.37 -7.83 -4.01
N GLN A 55 16.51 -7.49 -4.63
CA GLN A 55 16.63 -7.38 -6.09
C GLN A 55 16.44 -8.72 -6.80
N ARG A 56 16.97 -9.80 -6.22
CA ARG A 56 16.79 -11.17 -6.74
C ARG A 56 15.33 -11.60 -6.64
N LEU A 57 14.67 -11.27 -5.52
CA LEU A 57 13.23 -11.52 -5.35
C LEU A 57 12.41 -10.74 -6.38
N ALA A 58 12.70 -9.45 -6.57
CA ALA A 58 12.03 -8.63 -7.58
C ALA A 58 12.15 -9.25 -8.98
N ALA A 59 13.36 -9.61 -9.41
CA ALA A 59 13.59 -10.25 -10.71
C ALA A 59 12.85 -11.60 -10.87
N ALA A 60 12.78 -12.41 -9.81
CA ALA A 60 12.01 -13.65 -9.83
C ALA A 60 10.51 -13.39 -10.00
N LEU A 61 9.96 -12.39 -9.30
CA LEU A 61 8.54 -12.03 -9.38
C LEU A 61 8.18 -11.43 -10.74
N GLU A 62 9.04 -10.60 -11.33
CA GLU A 62 8.87 -10.09 -12.69
C GLU A 62 8.77 -11.21 -13.72
N GLY A 63 9.65 -12.21 -13.65
CA GLY A 63 9.65 -13.38 -14.54
C GLY A 63 8.42 -14.28 -14.38
N LEU A 64 7.72 -14.22 -13.28
CA LEU A 64 6.50 -14.99 -13.02
C LEU A 64 5.22 -14.34 -13.59
N GLY A 65 5.26 -13.04 -13.87
CA GLY A 65 4.19 -12.30 -14.53
C GLY A 65 3.32 -11.43 -13.62
N PRO A 66 2.20 -10.89 -14.15
CA PRO A 66 1.43 -9.80 -13.53
C PRO A 66 1.01 -10.03 -12.09
N ALA A 67 0.50 -11.22 -11.79
CA ALA A 67 0.05 -11.59 -10.44
C ALA A 67 1.19 -11.50 -9.40
N TYR A 68 2.39 -11.93 -9.79
CA TYR A 68 3.55 -11.91 -8.90
C TYR A 68 4.20 -10.53 -8.82
N ILE A 69 4.12 -9.72 -9.88
CA ILE A 69 4.51 -8.30 -9.83
C ILE A 69 3.65 -7.57 -8.80
N LYS A 70 2.33 -7.72 -8.85
CA LYS A 70 1.42 -7.12 -7.86
C LYS A 70 1.63 -7.68 -6.45
N LEU A 71 1.92 -8.99 -6.33
CA LEU A 71 2.34 -9.55 -5.05
C LEU A 71 3.58 -8.83 -4.50
N GLY A 72 4.62 -8.64 -5.32
CA GLY A 72 5.83 -7.94 -4.92
C GLY A 72 5.57 -6.48 -4.52
N GLN A 73 4.71 -5.77 -5.24
CA GLN A 73 4.28 -4.42 -4.89
C GLN A 73 3.53 -4.40 -3.54
N PHE A 74 2.65 -5.37 -3.28
CA PHE A 74 2.01 -5.53 -1.97
C PHE A 74 3.05 -5.78 -0.87
N LEU A 75 4.01 -6.68 -1.08
CA LEU A 75 5.06 -6.98 -0.11
C LEU A 75 5.95 -5.74 0.17
N ALA A 76 6.16 -4.89 -0.82
CA ALA A 76 6.86 -3.60 -0.66
C ALA A 76 6.13 -2.64 0.31
N THR A 77 4.83 -2.81 0.52
CA THR A 77 4.06 -2.01 1.49
C THR A 77 4.20 -2.52 2.93
N ARG A 78 4.90 -3.65 3.14
CA ARG A 78 5.03 -4.34 4.43
C ARG A 78 6.49 -4.46 4.90
N PRO A 79 7.19 -3.31 5.10
CA PRO A 79 8.56 -3.33 5.63
C PRO A 79 8.63 -3.92 7.05
N ASP A 80 7.53 -3.90 7.78
CA ASP A 80 7.34 -4.56 9.08
C ASP A 80 7.54 -6.08 9.02
N VAL A 81 7.24 -6.70 7.88
CA VAL A 81 7.36 -8.16 7.68
C VAL A 81 8.66 -8.54 6.96
N PHE A 82 9.07 -7.78 5.95
CA PHE A 82 10.16 -8.14 5.04
C PHE A 82 11.46 -7.35 5.28
N GLY A 83 11.44 -6.38 6.18
CA GLY A 83 12.53 -5.43 6.40
C GLY A 83 12.57 -4.33 5.35
N SER A 84 13.09 -3.17 5.73
CA SER A 84 13.11 -1.96 4.89
C SER A 84 13.91 -2.11 3.60
N GLU A 85 15.02 -2.88 3.63
CA GLU A 85 15.87 -3.08 2.45
C GLU A 85 15.13 -3.86 1.35
N VAL A 86 14.49 -4.98 1.69
CA VAL A 86 13.77 -5.81 0.71
C VAL A 86 12.51 -5.11 0.24
N ALA A 87 11.76 -4.47 1.13
CA ALA A 87 10.60 -3.67 0.77
C ALA A 87 10.98 -2.55 -0.20
N GLY A 88 12.12 -1.88 0.03
CA GLY A 88 12.66 -0.86 -0.87
C GLY A 88 13.05 -1.40 -2.25
N ASP A 89 13.68 -2.59 -2.31
CA ASP A 89 14.02 -3.24 -3.58
C ASP A 89 12.76 -3.69 -4.35
N LEU A 90 11.75 -4.23 -3.64
CA LEU A 90 10.46 -4.61 -4.23
C LEU A 90 9.64 -3.40 -4.71
N GLY A 91 9.78 -2.25 -4.06
CA GLY A 91 9.15 -1.00 -4.49
C GLY A 91 9.64 -0.48 -5.86
N ARG A 92 10.74 -1.04 -6.38
CA ARG A 92 11.28 -0.74 -7.72
C ARG A 92 10.72 -1.65 -8.81
N LEU A 93 9.86 -2.61 -8.47
CA LEU A 93 9.20 -3.48 -9.44
C LEU A 93 8.47 -2.67 -10.50
N LYS A 94 8.89 -2.82 -11.76
CA LYS A 94 8.30 -2.09 -12.88
C LYS A 94 6.95 -2.71 -13.24
N ASP A 95 5.93 -1.87 -13.28
CA ASP A 95 4.57 -2.26 -13.66
C ASP A 95 4.33 -2.21 -15.19
N LYS A 96 5.40 -2.09 -15.98
CA LYS A 96 5.31 -1.94 -17.44
C LYS A 96 5.37 -3.30 -18.12
N LEU A 97 4.24 -3.71 -18.72
CA LEU A 97 4.16 -4.87 -19.61
C LEU A 97 3.78 -4.43 -21.02
N ALA A 98 4.07 -5.29 -22.02
CA ALA A 98 3.63 -5.04 -23.39
C ALA A 98 2.11 -4.87 -23.46
N PRO A 99 1.61 -3.91 -24.25
CA PRO A 99 0.18 -3.72 -24.42
C PRO A 99 -0.46 -4.93 -25.13
N PHE A 100 -1.72 -5.19 -24.81
CA PHE A 100 -2.52 -6.15 -25.57
C PHE A 100 -3.18 -5.49 -26.78
N SER A 101 -3.57 -6.28 -27.79
CA SER A 101 -4.06 -5.78 -29.06
C SER A 101 -5.37 -5.00 -28.93
N MET A 102 -5.61 -4.04 -29.84
CA MET A 102 -6.88 -3.29 -29.94
C MET A 102 -8.10 -4.19 -30.11
N LYS A 103 -7.95 -5.34 -30.80
CA LYS A 103 -9.00 -6.35 -30.90
C LYS A 103 -9.45 -6.86 -29.54
N LEU A 104 -8.49 -7.14 -28.66
CA LEU A 104 -8.76 -7.58 -27.29
C LEU A 104 -9.32 -6.45 -26.43
N ALA A 105 -8.86 -5.21 -26.62
CA ALA A 105 -9.40 -4.05 -25.91
C ALA A 105 -10.89 -3.84 -26.25
N ARG A 106 -11.25 -3.85 -27.52
CA ARG A 106 -12.65 -3.76 -27.96
C ARG A 106 -13.51 -4.91 -27.46
N ALA A 107 -12.99 -6.14 -27.49
CA ALA A 107 -13.68 -7.31 -26.93
C ALA A 107 -13.92 -7.18 -25.41
N ALA A 108 -12.97 -6.59 -24.65
CA ALA A 108 -13.14 -6.32 -23.23
C ALA A 108 -14.22 -5.26 -22.96
N LEU A 109 -14.29 -4.20 -23.77
CA LEU A 109 -15.35 -3.21 -23.71
C LEU A 109 -16.72 -3.81 -24.02
N ALA A 110 -16.83 -4.61 -25.09
CA ALA A 110 -18.08 -5.29 -25.45
C ALA A 110 -18.54 -6.31 -24.37
N ALA A 111 -17.60 -6.94 -23.67
CA ALA A 111 -17.91 -7.84 -22.56
C ALA A 111 -18.40 -7.12 -21.30
N GLU A 112 -18.06 -5.84 -21.11
CA GLU A 112 -18.49 -5.02 -19.97
C GLU A 112 -19.81 -4.27 -20.24
N PHE A 113 -19.99 -3.72 -21.48
CA PHE A 113 -21.08 -2.79 -21.83
C PHE A 113 -22.02 -3.30 -22.92
N THR A 114 -21.91 -4.51 -23.41
CA THR A 114 -22.49 -4.99 -24.67
C THR A 114 -21.79 -4.41 -25.92
N GLU A 115 -21.96 -5.06 -27.06
CA GLU A 115 -21.29 -4.62 -28.29
C GLU A 115 -21.82 -3.28 -28.79
N ALA A 116 -23.14 -3.09 -28.77
CA ALA A 116 -23.79 -1.86 -29.22
C ALA A 116 -23.43 -0.65 -28.32
N GLU A 117 -23.42 -0.86 -27.00
CA GLU A 117 -23.03 0.18 -26.05
C GLU A 117 -21.54 0.50 -26.14
N ALA A 118 -20.68 -0.50 -26.30
CA ALA A 118 -19.25 -0.28 -26.45
C ALA A 118 -18.92 0.60 -27.68
N ILE A 119 -19.61 0.37 -28.81
CA ILE A 119 -19.45 1.20 -30.00
C ILE A 119 -19.93 2.64 -29.72
N ARG A 120 -21.07 2.82 -29.07
CA ARG A 120 -21.64 4.14 -28.75
C ARG A 120 -20.79 4.90 -27.71
N LEU A 121 -20.37 4.22 -26.65
CA LEU A 121 -19.70 4.86 -25.51
C LEU A 121 -18.22 5.13 -25.75
N PHE A 122 -17.55 4.33 -26.59
CA PHE A 122 -16.11 4.42 -26.83
C PHE A 122 -15.75 4.64 -28.31
N PRO A 123 -16.28 5.71 -28.93
CA PRO A 123 -15.91 6.04 -30.31
C PRO A 123 -14.46 6.53 -30.36
N GLY A 124 -13.69 6.06 -31.37
CA GLY A 124 -12.37 6.63 -31.63
C GLY A 124 -11.31 6.34 -30.55
N LEU A 125 -11.38 5.19 -29.88
CA LEU A 125 -10.37 4.77 -28.91
C LEU A 125 -8.99 4.67 -29.59
N SER A 126 -7.98 5.36 -29.04
CA SER A 126 -6.61 5.37 -29.58
C SER A 126 -5.90 4.02 -29.39
N GLU A 127 -4.73 3.85 -30.01
CA GLU A 127 -3.77 2.87 -29.55
C GLU A 127 -3.39 3.13 -28.08
N PRO A 128 -2.93 2.11 -27.31
CA PRO A 128 -2.63 2.27 -25.90
C PRO A 128 -1.50 3.29 -25.69
N VAL A 129 -1.75 4.29 -24.84
CA VAL A 129 -0.77 5.32 -24.45
C VAL A 129 0.10 4.87 -23.28
N ALA A 130 -0.40 3.94 -22.48
CA ALA A 130 0.33 3.31 -21.38
C ALA A 130 -0.17 1.88 -21.16
N ALA A 131 0.72 1.01 -20.66
CA ALA A 131 0.37 -0.35 -20.31
C ALA A 131 1.06 -0.77 -19.01
N ALA A 132 0.24 -1.26 -18.07
CA ALA A 132 0.64 -1.74 -16.75
C ALA A 132 0.48 -3.27 -16.64
N SER A 133 0.78 -3.82 -15.46
CA SER A 133 0.64 -5.26 -15.20
C SER A 133 -0.79 -5.76 -15.36
N LEU A 134 -1.78 -5.04 -14.84
CA LEU A 134 -3.18 -5.46 -14.83
C LEU A 134 -4.03 -4.80 -15.90
N ALA A 135 -3.64 -3.65 -16.45
CA ALA A 135 -4.44 -2.83 -17.34
C ALA A 135 -3.62 -2.12 -18.40
N GLN A 136 -4.28 -1.55 -19.39
CA GLN A 136 -3.70 -0.53 -20.28
C GLN A 136 -4.63 0.67 -20.40
N VAL A 137 -4.06 1.82 -20.76
CA VAL A 137 -4.76 3.08 -20.88
C VAL A 137 -4.77 3.54 -22.34
N HIS A 138 -5.92 3.97 -22.78
CA HIS A 138 -6.16 4.55 -24.09
C HIS A 138 -6.64 5.98 -23.96
N LYS A 139 -6.35 6.80 -24.95
CA LYS A 139 -6.97 8.12 -25.09
C LYS A 139 -8.21 8.00 -25.96
N MET A 140 -9.24 8.74 -25.62
CA MET A 140 -10.46 8.87 -26.42
C MET A 140 -10.89 10.32 -26.46
N SER A 141 -11.14 10.84 -27.66
CA SER A 141 -11.60 12.22 -27.85
C SER A 141 -13.11 12.25 -28.01
N LEU A 142 -13.77 13.07 -27.20
CA LEU A 142 -15.21 13.31 -27.23
C LEU A 142 -15.46 14.80 -27.48
N PRO A 143 -16.67 15.21 -27.95
CA PRO A 143 -16.99 16.61 -28.17
C PRO A 143 -16.86 17.50 -26.91
N ASP A 144 -17.06 16.93 -25.74
CA ASP A 144 -16.97 17.60 -24.44
C ASP A 144 -15.59 17.45 -23.76
N GLY A 145 -14.60 16.95 -24.50
CA GLY A 145 -13.22 16.82 -24.05
C GLY A 145 -12.68 15.39 -24.08
N ASP A 146 -11.36 15.29 -23.97
CA ASP A 146 -10.66 14.02 -24.02
C ASP A 146 -10.86 13.20 -22.74
N ARG A 147 -10.79 11.86 -22.89
CA ARG A 147 -10.88 10.87 -21.79
C ARG A 147 -9.65 9.95 -21.80
N ALA A 148 -9.26 9.52 -20.60
CA ALA A 148 -8.39 8.37 -20.40
C ALA A 148 -9.27 7.16 -20.08
N VAL A 149 -9.11 6.08 -20.85
CA VAL A 149 -9.88 4.85 -20.71
C VAL A 149 -8.92 3.74 -20.30
N LYS A 150 -8.97 3.34 -19.03
CA LYS A 150 -8.19 2.25 -18.44
C LYS A 150 -8.99 0.96 -18.56
N ILE A 151 -8.41 -0.06 -19.19
CA ILE A 151 -9.07 -1.35 -19.49
C ILE A 151 -8.25 -2.46 -18.87
N LEU A 152 -8.85 -3.32 -18.03
CA LEU A 152 -8.19 -4.50 -17.46
C LEU A 152 -7.80 -5.48 -18.56
N ARG A 153 -6.66 -6.15 -18.38
CA ARG A 153 -6.20 -7.20 -19.28
C ARG A 153 -7.22 -8.34 -19.37
N PRO A 154 -7.61 -8.75 -20.57
CA PRO A 154 -8.51 -9.89 -20.75
C PRO A 154 -7.97 -11.14 -20.06
N GLY A 155 -8.83 -11.79 -19.26
CA GLY A 155 -8.48 -13.03 -18.55
C GLY A 155 -7.64 -12.88 -17.30
N ILE A 156 -7.24 -11.64 -16.91
CA ILE A 156 -6.41 -11.39 -15.70
C ILE A 156 -7.10 -11.86 -14.43
N GLU A 157 -8.41 -11.73 -14.32
CA GLU A 157 -9.19 -12.17 -13.15
C GLU A 157 -9.05 -13.68 -12.95
N ARG A 158 -9.18 -14.46 -14.05
CA ARG A 158 -9.01 -15.92 -14.02
C ARG A 158 -7.56 -16.30 -13.68
N GLN A 159 -6.60 -15.63 -14.29
CA GLN A 159 -5.19 -15.88 -14.02
C GLN A 159 -4.87 -15.63 -12.55
N LEU A 160 -5.27 -14.47 -12.01
CA LEU A 160 -5.02 -14.09 -10.63
C LEU A 160 -5.70 -15.06 -9.66
N SER A 161 -6.97 -15.42 -9.89
CA SER A 161 -7.71 -16.39 -9.06
C SER A 161 -7.01 -17.75 -9.00
N LEU A 162 -6.42 -18.20 -10.10
CA LEU A 162 -5.69 -19.47 -10.14
C LEU A 162 -4.36 -19.41 -9.36
N GLU A 163 -3.61 -18.31 -9.47
CA GLU A 163 -2.37 -18.12 -8.70
C GLU A 163 -2.65 -17.99 -7.20
N LEU A 164 -3.67 -17.22 -6.82
CA LEU A 164 -4.09 -17.07 -5.42
C LEU A 164 -4.59 -18.38 -4.82
N SER A 165 -5.32 -19.19 -5.59
CA SER A 165 -5.74 -20.53 -5.16
C SER A 165 -4.54 -21.43 -4.88
N ALA A 166 -3.53 -21.42 -5.76
CA ALA A 166 -2.30 -22.15 -5.56
C ALA A 166 -1.55 -21.70 -4.30
N MET A 167 -1.41 -20.38 -4.11
CA MET A 167 -0.80 -19.81 -2.89
C MET A 167 -1.54 -20.23 -1.62
N ARG A 168 -2.88 -20.19 -1.63
CA ARG A 168 -3.70 -20.60 -0.49
C ARG A 168 -3.58 -22.08 -0.18
N ARG A 169 -3.47 -22.93 -1.21
CA ARG A 169 -3.19 -24.36 -1.04
C ARG A 169 -1.83 -24.59 -0.38
N ALA A 170 -0.82 -23.88 -0.84
CA ALA A 170 0.51 -23.89 -0.24
C ALA A 170 0.46 -23.48 1.23
N ALA A 171 -0.25 -22.39 1.57
CA ALA A 171 -0.40 -21.91 2.94
C ALA A 171 -1.04 -22.95 3.87
N ARG A 172 -2.11 -23.63 3.41
CA ARG A 172 -2.76 -24.71 4.17
C ARG A 172 -1.82 -25.87 4.46
N THR A 173 -1.01 -26.25 3.47
CA THR A 173 -0.06 -27.35 3.66
C THR A 173 1.03 -26.97 4.68
N ILE A 174 1.55 -25.73 4.61
CA ILE A 174 2.54 -25.22 5.56
C ILE A 174 1.99 -25.19 6.98
N GLU A 175 0.78 -24.67 7.20
CA GLU A 175 0.16 -24.67 8.54
C GLU A 175 -0.04 -26.10 9.10
N GLY A 176 -0.21 -27.11 8.20
CA GLY A 176 -0.32 -28.51 8.59
C GLY A 176 0.99 -29.17 9.04
N ILE A 177 2.15 -28.58 8.68
CA ILE A 177 3.46 -29.23 8.90
C ILE A 177 3.94 -29.10 10.34
N SER A 178 3.84 -27.92 10.95
CA SER A 178 4.39 -27.67 12.28
C SER A 178 3.62 -26.62 13.08
N SER A 179 3.77 -26.66 14.40
CA SER A 179 3.23 -25.63 15.31
C SER A 179 3.88 -24.26 15.08
N GLU A 180 5.17 -24.24 14.71
CA GLU A 180 5.92 -23.03 14.37
C GLU A 180 5.32 -22.33 13.13
N SER A 181 5.02 -23.11 12.08
CA SER A 181 4.39 -22.59 10.87
C SER A 181 3.01 -22.00 11.13
N ARG A 182 2.24 -22.59 12.07
CA ARG A 182 0.93 -22.07 12.49
C ARG A 182 1.02 -20.71 13.16
N ARG A 183 2.09 -20.45 13.92
CA ARG A 183 2.34 -19.15 14.56
C ARG A 183 2.44 -18.01 13.53
N LEU A 184 2.98 -18.29 12.36
CA LEU A 184 3.14 -17.33 11.26
C LEU A 184 1.83 -17.07 10.48
N ARG A 185 0.76 -17.84 10.74
CA ARG A 185 -0.58 -17.68 10.15
C ARG A 185 -0.56 -17.50 8.60
N PRO A 186 0.11 -18.40 7.83
CA PRO A 186 0.27 -18.25 6.39
C PRO A 186 -1.05 -18.23 5.61
N ILE A 187 -2.11 -18.90 6.09
CA ILE A 187 -3.45 -18.82 5.48
C ILE A 187 -3.99 -17.38 5.62
N ALA A 188 -3.97 -16.81 6.83
CA ALA A 188 -4.45 -15.45 7.06
C ALA A 188 -3.66 -14.42 6.23
N PHE A 189 -2.36 -14.60 6.10
CA PHE A 189 -1.50 -13.77 5.25
C PHE A 189 -1.90 -13.87 3.78
N THR A 190 -2.10 -15.11 3.26
CA THR A 190 -2.54 -15.33 1.88
C THR A 190 -3.94 -14.77 1.62
N ASP A 191 -4.86 -14.84 2.59
CA ASP A 191 -6.20 -14.26 2.49
C ASP A 191 -6.13 -12.72 2.44
N THR A 192 -5.23 -12.09 3.18
CA THR A 192 -4.97 -10.65 3.11
C THR A 192 -4.46 -10.24 1.73
N ILE A 193 -3.47 -10.96 1.19
CA ILE A 193 -2.96 -10.74 -0.18
C ILE A 193 -4.09 -10.89 -1.20
N SER A 194 -4.88 -11.97 -1.07
CA SER A 194 -5.99 -12.25 -1.99
C SER A 194 -7.01 -11.13 -1.99
N SER A 195 -7.38 -10.65 -0.81
CA SER A 195 -8.33 -9.53 -0.66
C SER A 195 -7.81 -8.25 -1.28
N PHE A 196 -6.52 -7.94 -1.10
CA PHE A 196 -5.87 -6.79 -1.72
C PHE A 196 -5.88 -6.89 -3.25
N MET A 197 -5.38 -8.00 -3.78
CA MET A 197 -5.24 -8.20 -5.24
C MET A 197 -6.59 -8.28 -5.97
N LEU A 198 -7.62 -8.86 -5.34
CA LEU A 198 -8.96 -8.92 -5.93
C LEU A 198 -9.65 -7.55 -5.97
N ARG A 199 -9.34 -6.65 -5.04
CA ARG A 199 -9.84 -5.26 -5.08
C ARG A 199 -9.27 -4.48 -6.27
N GLU A 200 -8.02 -4.72 -6.65
CA GLU A 200 -7.37 -4.13 -7.83
C GLU A 200 -8.07 -4.51 -9.16
N LEU A 201 -8.85 -5.60 -9.17
CA LEU A 201 -9.61 -6.05 -10.35
C LEU A 201 -11.01 -5.42 -10.46
N ASP A 202 -11.38 -4.53 -9.54
CA ASP A 202 -12.62 -3.77 -9.62
C ASP A 202 -12.32 -2.28 -9.77
N LEU A 203 -12.21 -1.82 -11.01
CA LEU A 203 -11.88 -0.42 -11.32
C LEU A 203 -12.93 0.60 -10.83
N ARG A 204 -14.11 0.16 -10.41
CA ARG A 204 -15.10 1.04 -9.76
C ARG A 204 -14.60 1.52 -8.39
N LEU A 205 -13.75 0.73 -7.70
CA LEU A 205 -13.14 1.14 -6.44
C LEU A 205 -12.12 2.25 -6.67
N GLU A 206 -11.33 2.17 -7.74
CA GLU A 206 -10.41 3.23 -8.17
C GLU A 206 -11.19 4.49 -8.60
N ALA A 207 -12.30 4.32 -9.34
CA ALA A 207 -13.19 5.41 -9.69
C ALA A 207 -13.75 6.12 -8.45
N GLY A 208 -14.24 5.36 -7.47
CA GLY A 208 -14.73 5.91 -6.20
C GLY A 208 -13.64 6.67 -5.43
N GLY A 209 -12.41 6.13 -5.41
CA GLY A 209 -11.24 6.80 -4.81
C GLY A 209 -10.91 8.13 -5.51
N ALA A 210 -10.90 8.14 -6.84
CA ALA A 210 -10.67 9.35 -7.63
C ALA A 210 -11.73 10.43 -7.37
N ASP A 211 -13.01 10.05 -7.34
CA ASP A 211 -14.12 10.98 -7.12
C ASP A 211 -14.09 11.55 -5.68
N GLU A 212 -13.81 10.73 -4.69
CA GLU A 212 -13.64 11.18 -3.29
C GLU A 212 -12.46 12.14 -3.15
N MET A 213 -11.28 11.80 -3.71
CA MET A 213 -10.11 12.68 -3.70
C MET A 213 -10.39 13.99 -4.44
N ARG A 214 -11.15 13.96 -5.53
CA ARG A 214 -11.57 15.16 -6.24
C ARG A 214 -12.48 16.04 -5.38
N ALA A 215 -13.42 15.47 -4.65
CA ALA A 215 -14.29 16.21 -3.73
C ALA A 215 -13.52 16.86 -2.56
N ILE A 216 -12.50 16.16 -2.04
CA ILE A 216 -11.60 16.70 -1.01
C ILE A 216 -10.74 17.83 -1.60
N ASN A 217 -10.14 17.60 -2.77
CA ASN A 217 -9.28 18.58 -3.42
C ASN A 217 -10.04 19.86 -3.85
N ALA A 218 -11.33 19.78 -4.13
CA ALA A 218 -12.17 20.96 -4.39
C ALA A 218 -12.19 21.95 -3.22
N LYS A 219 -11.90 21.48 -1.98
CA LYS A 219 -11.81 22.31 -0.77
C LYS A 219 -10.39 22.80 -0.51
N THR A 220 -9.38 22.00 -0.86
CA THR A 220 -7.96 22.28 -0.56
C THR A 220 -7.22 22.95 -1.71
N GLY A 221 -7.56 22.62 -2.95
CA GLY A 221 -7.08 23.27 -4.18
C GLY A 221 -5.63 22.97 -4.59
N PHE A 222 -4.92 22.03 -3.91
CA PHE A 222 -3.51 21.77 -4.18
C PHE A 222 -3.25 21.03 -5.49
N PHE A 223 -4.14 20.10 -5.86
CA PHE A 223 -3.93 19.23 -7.01
C PHE A 223 -4.97 19.46 -8.11
N GLU A 224 -4.69 18.92 -9.28
CA GLU A 224 -5.70 18.66 -10.29
C GLU A 224 -6.04 17.17 -10.24
N ILE A 225 -7.32 16.85 -10.05
CA ILE A 225 -7.82 15.48 -9.95
C ILE A 225 -8.82 15.25 -11.10
N PRO A 226 -8.62 14.22 -11.95
CA PRO A 226 -9.50 13.95 -13.07
C PRO A 226 -10.93 13.63 -12.61
N LYS A 227 -11.90 14.07 -13.40
CA LYS A 227 -13.31 13.75 -13.19
C LYS A 227 -13.60 12.32 -13.70
N VAL A 228 -14.32 11.54 -12.91
CA VAL A 228 -14.79 10.21 -13.33
C VAL A 228 -15.97 10.37 -14.28
N ASP A 229 -15.94 9.63 -15.38
CA ASP A 229 -17.06 9.46 -16.31
C ASP A 229 -17.79 8.15 -15.94
N TRP A 230 -18.79 8.27 -15.08
CA TRP A 230 -19.52 7.13 -14.54
C TRP A 230 -20.34 6.36 -15.60
N GLU A 231 -20.80 7.01 -16.68
CA GLU A 231 -21.49 6.34 -17.79
C GLU A 231 -20.56 5.34 -18.50
N ARG A 232 -19.26 5.66 -18.54
CA ARG A 232 -18.21 4.87 -19.21
C ARG A 232 -17.31 4.11 -18.24
N THR A 233 -17.78 3.92 -17.00
CA THR A 233 -17.03 3.21 -15.96
C THR A 233 -17.79 1.99 -15.49
N GLY A 234 -17.12 0.85 -15.50
CA GLY A 234 -17.60 -0.44 -15.05
C GLY A 234 -16.55 -1.17 -14.22
N ARG A 235 -16.78 -2.44 -13.94
CA ARG A 235 -15.86 -3.24 -13.14
C ARG A 235 -14.49 -3.38 -13.80
N ARG A 236 -14.43 -3.53 -15.13
CA ARG A 236 -13.21 -3.77 -15.90
C ARG A 236 -12.72 -2.56 -16.67
N VAL A 237 -13.45 -1.47 -16.62
CA VAL A 237 -13.17 -0.24 -17.37
C VAL A 237 -13.33 0.97 -16.46
N LEU A 238 -12.29 1.80 -16.40
CA LEU A 238 -12.34 3.10 -15.74
C LEU A 238 -12.16 4.19 -16.79
N THR A 239 -13.07 5.15 -16.83
CA THR A 239 -12.96 6.31 -17.68
C THR A 239 -12.92 7.58 -16.83
N ILE A 240 -11.89 8.38 -17.04
CA ILE A 240 -11.66 9.65 -16.36
C ILE A 240 -11.35 10.75 -17.38
N SER A 241 -11.52 12.01 -17.02
CA SER A 241 -11.09 13.13 -17.86
C SER A 241 -9.59 13.02 -18.15
N TRP A 242 -9.19 13.32 -19.39
CA TRP A 242 -7.78 13.36 -19.76
C TRP A 242 -7.08 14.54 -19.08
N ILE A 243 -5.95 14.29 -18.45
CA ILE A 243 -5.07 15.33 -17.93
C ILE A 243 -4.07 15.73 -19.01
N ASN A 244 -4.11 16.98 -19.42
CA ASN A 244 -3.08 17.54 -20.28
C ASN A 244 -1.85 17.87 -19.44
N GLY A 245 -0.68 17.34 -19.83
CA GLY A 245 0.55 17.58 -19.09
C GLY A 245 1.63 16.58 -19.41
N THR A 246 2.73 16.69 -18.67
CA THR A 246 3.91 15.84 -18.82
C THR A 246 4.17 15.14 -17.51
N PRO A 247 4.32 13.79 -17.50
CA PRO A 247 4.68 13.06 -16.27
C PRO A 247 5.98 13.60 -15.65
N LEU A 248 6.04 13.67 -14.32
CA LEU A 248 7.26 14.14 -13.63
C LEU A 248 8.49 13.26 -13.92
N THR A 249 8.27 12.01 -14.33
CA THR A 249 9.34 11.09 -14.77
C THR A 249 9.96 11.45 -16.12
N ALA A 250 9.36 12.37 -16.88
CA ALA A 250 9.86 12.74 -18.20
C ALA A 250 11.13 13.60 -18.09
N PRO A 251 12.19 13.29 -18.86
CA PRO A 251 13.43 14.07 -18.83
C PRO A 251 13.18 15.55 -19.14
N GLY A 252 13.75 16.43 -18.32
CA GLY A 252 13.68 17.87 -18.56
C GLY A 252 12.36 18.57 -18.20
N VAL A 253 11.34 17.85 -17.74
CA VAL A 253 10.03 18.43 -17.40
C VAL A 253 10.13 19.55 -16.35
N LEU A 254 11.04 19.41 -15.39
CA LEU A 254 11.29 20.39 -14.33
C LEU A 254 12.21 21.55 -14.76
N GLY A 255 12.78 21.48 -15.96
CA GLY A 255 13.59 22.57 -16.56
C GLY A 255 12.75 23.62 -17.30
N ARG A 256 11.43 23.56 -17.27
CA ARG A 256 10.51 24.48 -17.93
C ARG A 256 10.72 25.91 -17.40
N PRO A 257 10.94 26.92 -18.28
CA PRO A 257 11.08 28.32 -17.85
C PRO A 257 9.84 28.82 -17.09
N GLY A 258 10.07 29.58 -16.02
CA GLY A 258 8.97 30.17 -15.22
C GLY A 258 8.28 29.20 -14.25
N LEU A 259 8.75 27.95 -14.13
CA LEU A 259 8.21 27.00 -13.19
C LEU A 259 8.65 27.32 -11.75
N ASP A 260 7.71 27.59 -10.87
CA ASP A 260 7.95 27.77 -9.43
C ASP A 260 8.07 26.42 -8.75
N ARG A 261 9.29 25.89 -8.71
CA ARG A 261 9.62 24.57 -8.15
C ARG A 261 9.43 24.51 -6.64
N VAL A 262 9.71 25.63 -5.94
CA VAL A 262 9.53 25.72 -4.49
C VAL A 262 8.04 25.58 -4.13
N ARG A 263 7.19 26.35 -4.83
CA ARG A 263 5.74 26.26 -4.65
C ARG A 263 5.23 24.84 -4.95
N LEU A 264 5.62 24.25 -6.08
CA LEU A 264 5.17 22.91 -6.45
C LEU A 264 5.55 21.83 -5.42
N ALA A 265 6.79 21.88 -4.89
CA ALA A 265 7.25 20.96 -3.86
C ALA A 265 6.45 21.15 -2.55
N ASN A 266 6.14 22.41 -2.19
CA ASN A 266 5.28 22.71 -1.05
C ASN A 266 3.84 22.23 -1.27
N ASP A 267 3.26 22.46 -2.45
CA ASP A 267 1.90 22.04 -2.80
C ASP A 267 1.72 20.52 -2.66
N ILE A 268 2.71 19.71 -3.06
CA ILE A 268 2.68 18.26 -2.88
C ILE A 268 2.64 17.88 -1.40
N THR A 269 3.51 18.45 -0.59
CA THR A 269 3.60 18.15 0.84
C THR A 269 2.34 18.62 1.58
N GLN A 270 1.92 19.85 1.35
CA GLN A 270 0.76 20.45 2.00
C GLN A 270 -0.54 19.79 1.56
N GLY A 271 -0.68 19.46 0.28
CA GLY A 271 -1.86 18.80 -0.26
C GLY A 271 -2.03 17.39 0.30
N PHE A 272 -0.95 16.63 0.43
CA PHE A 272 -0.97 15.32 1.08
C PHE A 272 -1.37 15.44 2.55
N LEU A 273 -0.70 16.30 3.31
CA LEU A 273 -0.96 16.46 4.75
C LEU A 273 -2.36 17.01 5.02
N SER A 274 -2.82 17.99 4.25
CA SER A 274 -4.17 18.52 4.37
C SER A 274 -5.22 17.42 4.15
N SER A 275 -5.06 16.61 3.11
CA SER A 275 -5.96 15.49 2.85
C SER A 275 -5.95 14.46 3.99
N ALA A 276 -4.77 14.09 4.50
CA ALA A 276 -4.63 13.11 5.57
C ALA A 276 -5.16 13.65 6.91
N ILE A 277 -4.75 14.85 7.34
CA ILE A 277 -5.07 15.37 8.68
C ILE A 277 -6.50 15.93 8.73
N GLU A 278 -6.96 16.65 7.68
CA GLU A 278 -8.28 17.26 7.72
C GLU A 278 -9.41 16.31 7.36
N HIS A 279 -9.17 15.45 6.38
CA HIS A 279 -10.20 14.56 5.84
C HIS A 279 -10.01 13.09 6.21
N GLY A 280 -8.82 12.71 6.64
CA GLY A 280 -8.48 11.32 6.96
C GLY A 280 -8.36 10.43 5.73
N VAL A 281 -8.29 11.00 4.54
CA VAL A 281 -8.22 10.29 3.26
C VAL A 281 -7.04 10.85 2.47
N PHE A 282 -6.21 9.99 1.94
CA PHE A 282 -5.03 10.40 1.18
C PHE A 282 -4.70 9.41 0.06
N HIS A 283 -4.08 9.92 -0.98
CA HIS A 283 -3.51 9.11 -2.04
C HIS A 283 -2.30 8.35 -1.49
N ALA A 284 -2.37 7.04 -1.41
CA ALA A 284 -1.37 6.24 -0.70
C ALA A 284 -0.25 5.68 -1.61
N ASP A 285 -0.14 6.20 -2.84
CA ASP A 285 0.91 5.83 -3.78
C ASP A 285 1.41 7.05 -4.59
N MET A 286 1.86 8.08 -3.87
CA MET A 286 2.33 9.36 -4.42
C MET A 286 3.79 9.27 -4.88
N HIS A 287 4.04 8.64 -6.02
CA HIS A 287 5.36 8.62 -6.65
C HIS A 287 5.35 9.45 -7.96
N GLU A 288 6.53 9.79 -8.49
CA GLU A 288 6.69 10.63 -9.69
C GLU A 288 5.91 10.11 -10.92
N GLY A 289 5.67 8.79 -11.01
CA GLY A 289 4.91 8.18 -12.10
C GLY A 289 3.42 8.49 -12.07
N ASN A 290 2.87 8.82 -10.88
CA ASN A 290 1.46 9.17 -10.68
C ASN A 290 1.22 10.68 -10.60
N ALA A 291 2.27 11.49 -10.84
CA ALA A 291 2.21 12.94 -10.84
C ALA A 291 2.51 13.50 -12.24
N ILE A 292 1.61 14.36 -12.72
CA ILE A 292 1.69 15.01 -14.05
C ILE A 292 1.80 16.52 -13.83
N LEU A 293 2.81 17.16 -14.44
CA LEU A 293 2.93 18.61 -14.47
C LEU A 293 2.05 19.16 -15.59
N THR A 294 1.04 19.95 -15.24
CA THR A 294 0.13 20.56 -16.19
C THR A 294 0.76 21.78 -16.90
N PRO A 295 0.19 22.23 -18.04
CA PRO A 295 0.63 23.46 -18.71
C PRO A 295 0.59 24.69 -17.79
N GLU A 296 -0.34 24.75 -16.87
CA GLU A 296 -0.57 25.84 -15.90
C GLU A 296 0.44 25.81 -14.74
N GLY A 297 1.35 24.83 -14.71
CA GLY A 297 2.34 24.69 -13.66
C GLY A 297 1.74 24.17 -12.35
N ARG A 298 0.77 23.26 -12.41
CA ARG A 298 0.16 22.56 -11.29
C ARG A 298 0.48 21.07 -11.34
N ILE A 299 0.35 20.39 -10.22
CA ILE A 299 0.45 18.93 -10.17
C ILE A 299 -0.95 18.32 -10.29
N ALA A 300 -1.12 17.45 -11.28
CA ALA A 300 -2.25 16.56 -11.34
C ALA A 300 -1.86 15.16 -10.83
N LEU A 301 -2.76 14.52 -10.08
CA LEU A 301 -2.59 13.16 -9.61
C LEU A 301 -3.43 12.20 -10.45
N VAL A 302 -2.86 11.03 -10.71
CA VAL A 302 -3.52 9.94 -11.45
C VAL A 302 -3.28 8.61 -10.72
N ASP A 303 -4.03 7.57 -11.08
CA ASP A 303 -3.97 6.22 -10.48
C ASP A 303 -4.37 6.21 -8.99
N PHE A 304 -5.68 6.14 -8.75
CA PHE A 304 -6.28 6.12 -7.40
C PHE A 304 -6.55 4.71 -6.88
N GLY A 305 -5.78 3.73 -7.34
CA GLY A 305 -5.92 2.32 -6.93
C GLY A 305 -5.69 2.09 -5.43
N ILE A 306 -4.88 2.92 -4.78
CA ILE A 306 -4.59 2.82 -3.34
C ILE A 306 -4.94 4.15 -2.66
N ILE A 307 -6.06 4.17 -1.94
CA ILE A 307 -6.47 5.27 -1.08
C ILE A 307 -6.29 4.86 0.38
N GLY A 308 -5.47 5.61 1.10
CA GLY A 308 -5.27 5.46 2.54
C GLY A 308 -6.39 6.15 3.33
N ARG A 309 -6.74 5.55 4.46
CA ARG A 309 -7.76 6.09 5.37
C ARG A 309 -7.28 6.00 6.81
N ILE A 310 -7.42 7.09 7.54
CA ILE A 310 -7.16 7.15 8.98
C ILE A 310 -8.37 7.76 9.71
N GLY A 311 -8.68 7.19 10.86
CA GLY A 311 -9.81 7.62 11.68
C GLY A 311 -9.58 8.98 12.37
N PRO A 312 -10.62 9.55 12.99
CA PRO A 312 -10.51 10.84 13.68
C PRO A 312 -9.43 10.86 14.77
N MET A 313 -9.26 9.76 15.50
CA MET A 313 -8.25 9.66 16.55
C MET A 313 -6.84 9.60 15.97
N GLU A 314 -6.62 8.79 14.95
CA GLU A 314 -5.33 8.69 14.26
C GLU A 314 -4.92 10.02 13.60
N ARG A 315 -5.89 10.78 13.06
CA ARG A 315 -5.66 12.13 12.52
C ARG A 315 -5.16 13.08 13.61
N ARG A 316 -5.80 13.04 14.78
CA ARG A 316 -5.41 13.81 15.95
C ARG A 316 -3.99 13.45 16.38
N PHE A 317 -3.72 12.17 16.58
CA PHE A 317 -2.38 11.71 17.01
C PHE A 317 -1.30 12.08 15.99
N LEU A 318 -1.57 11.92 14.70
CA LEU A 318 -0.65 12.34 13.65
C LEU A 318 -0.32 13.84 13.74
N ALA A 319 -1.34 14.68 13.86
CA ALA A 319 -1.15 16.13 13.96
C ALA A 319 -0.38 16.54 15.22
N GLU A 320 -0.71 15.95 16.38
CA GLU A 320 -0.01 16.22 17.64
C GLU A 320 1.45 15.74 17.61
N ILE A 321 1.73 14.58 17.02
CA ILE A 321 3.09 14.06 16.88
C ILE A 321 3.92 14.98 15.98
N LEU A 322 3.40 15.35 14.80
CA LEU A 322 4.11 16.25 13.89
C LEU A 322 4.30 17.65 14.51
N TRP A 323 3.30 18.16 15.21
CA TRP A 323 3.40 19.42 15.93
C TRP A 323 4.43 19.37 17.04
N GLY A 324 4.46 18.30 17.81
CA GLY A 324 5.45 18.08 18.88
C GLY A 324 6.89 18.07 18.33
N PHE A 325 7.13 17.42 17.17
CA PHE A 325 8.43 17.50 16.51
C PHE A 325 8.77 18.94 16.10
N LEU A 326 7.83 19.67 15.47
CA LEU A 326 8.06 21.07 15.08
C LEU A 326 8.38 21.98 16.28
N LYS A 327 7.75 21.73 17.43
CA LYS A 327 7.94 22.52 18.66
C LYS A 327 8.97 21.90 19.64
N ARG A 328 9.60 20.77 19.27
CA ARG A 328 10.58 20.02 20.09
C ARG A 328 10.02 19.55 21.44
N ASP A 329 8.71 19.31 21.49
CA ASP A 329 8.03 18.80 22.68
C ASP A 329 8.00 17.27 22.68
N TYR A 330 9.15 16.66 22.96
CA TYR A 330 9.32 15.20 22.90
C TYR A 330 8.54 14.47 24.01
N ILE A 331 8.28 15.15 25.14
CA ILE A 331 7.43 14.58 26.19
C ILE A 331 6.01 14.43 25.67
N ARG A 332 5.44 15.49 25.07
CA ARG A 332 4.09 15.41 24.51
C ARG A 332 3.98 14.39 23.38
N ILE A 333 4.99 14.28 22.52
CA ILE A 333 5.02 13.24 21.49
C ILE A 333 4.96 11.84 22.12
N ALA A 334 5.75 11.61 23.18
CA ALA A 334 5.74 10.33 23.89
C ALA A 334 4.37 10.04 24.49
N GLU A 335 3.79 10.97 25.24
CA GLU A 335 2.44 10.85 25.81
C GLU A 335 1.40 10.48 24.77
N VAL A 336 1.41 11.13 23.60
CA VAL A 336 0.49 10.84 22.49
C VAL A 336 0.65 9.40 21.98
N HIS A 337 1.87 8.88 21.91
CA HIS A 337 2.10 7.48 21.52
C HIS A 337 1.52 6.49 22.56
N PHE A 338 1.61 6.82 23.86
CA PHE A 338 0.98 6.00 24.91
C PHE A 338 -0.55 6.13 24.88
N GLU A 339 -1.10 7.35 24.73
CA GLU A 339 -2.55 7.59 24.56
C GLU A 339 -3.12 6.79 23.36
N ALA A 340 -2.36 6.72 22.26
CA ALA A 340 -2.73 5.99 21.06
C ALA A 340 -2.62 4.46 21.21
N GLY A 341 -1.99 4.00 22.30
CA GLY A 341 -1.71 2.57 22.50
C GLY A 341 -0.66 2.02 21.51
N TYR A 342 0.19 2.88 20.96
CA TYR A 342 1.30 2.46 20.10
C TYR A 342 2.45 1.91 20.92
N VAL A 343 2.70 2.47 22.10
CA VAL A 343 3.69 2.01 23.08
C VAL A 343 2.97 1.34 24.25
N PRO A 344 3.38 0.13 24.69
CA PRO A 344 2.79 -0.54 25.84
C PRO A 344 2.92 0.29 27.14
N PRO A 345 1.92 0.27 28.02
CA PRO A 345 1.94 1.05 29.27
C PRO A 345 3.01 0.57 30.28
N THR A 346 3.67 -0.54 30.00
CA THR A 346 4.80 -1.05 30.79
C THR A 346 6.12 -0.31 30.53
N GLN A 347 6.18 0.49 29.48
CA GLN A 347 7.35 1.30 29.13
C GLN A 347 7.32 2.68 29.85
N SER A 348 8.47 3.33 29.93
CA SER A 348 8.61 4.66 30.51
C SER A 348 8.37 5.76 29.46
N VAL A 349 7.49 6.70 29.76
CA VAL A 349 7.26 7.89 28.90
C VAL A 349 8.55 8.71 28.76
N GLY A 350 9.32 8.85 29.85
CA GLY A 350 10.57 9.62 29.85
C GLY A 350 11.64 9.00 28.97
N ASP A 351 11.81 7.67 29.04
CA ASP A 351 12.81 6.94 28.22
C ASP A 351 12.43 7.01 26.73
N PHE A 352 11.15 6.87 26.44
CA PHE A 352 10.67 6.99 25.06
C PHE A 352 10.80 8.42 24.53
N ALA A 353 10.53 9.46 25.36
CA ALA A 353 10.76 10.85 25.00
C ALA A 353 12.25 11.13 24.74
N GLN A 354 13.16 10.54 25.52
CA GLN A 354 14.60 10.64 25.28
C GLN A 354 15.01 9.99 23.96
N ALA A 355 14.43 8.83 23.62
CA ALA A 355 14.66 8.18 22.34
C ALA A 355 14.14 9.07 21.17
N LEU A 356 12.95 9.62 21.28
CA LEU A 356 12.41 10.57 20.29
C LEU A 356 13.27 11.83 20.14
N ARG A 357 13.81 12.37 21.24
CA ARG A 357 14.75 13.50 21.22
C ARG A 357 16.02 13.15 20.48
N SER A 358 16.57 11.94 20.65
CA SER A 358 17.79 11.50 19.95
C SER A 358 17.62 11.44 18.44
N ILE A 359 16.38 11.22 17.96
CA ILE A 359 16.04 11.25 16.53
C ILE A 359 15.78 12.69 16.07
N GLY A 360 15.01 13.45 16.87
CA GLY A 360 14.51 14.78 16.49
C GLY A 360 15.55 15.87 16.52
N GLU A 361 16.35 15.97 17.59
CA GLU A 361 17.34 17.06 17.75
C GLU A 361 18.38 17.14 16.62
N PRO A 362 18.91 16.03 16.08
CA PRO A 362 19.83 16.10 14.95
C PRO A 362 19.23 16.67 13.66
N LEU A 363 17.91 16.85 13.58
CA LEU A 363 17.24 17.41 12.41
C LEU A 363 17.29 18.95 12.41
N PHE A 364 17.38 19.53 13.60
CA PHE A 364 17.38 20.99 13.76
C PHE A 364 18.80 21.54 13.57
N GLY A 365 18.90 22.62 12.81
CA GLY A 365 20.18 23.28 12.50
C GLY A 365 20.97 22.64 11.36
N ARG A 366 20.45 21.57 10.72
CA ARG A 366 21.03 21.02 9.49
C ARG A 366 20.45 21.67 8.24
N PRO A 367 21.24 21.75 7.14
CA PRO A 367 20.70 22.10 5.84
C PRO A 367 19.52 21.21 5.45
N ALA A 368 18.53 21.77 4.76
CA ALA A 368 17.31 21.03 4.34
C ALA A 368 17.64 19.75 3.57
N GLU A 369 18.73 19.77 2.80
CA GLU A 369 19.21 18.65 1.98
C GLU A 369 19.65 17.43 2.82
N GLU A 370 20.07 17.66 4.07
CA GLU A 370 20.50 16.60 5.01
C GLU A 370 19.36 16.05 5.88
N VAL A 371 18.25 16.78 5.96
CA VAL A 371 17.09 16.42 6.80
C VAL A 371 16.09 15.60 5.98
N SER A 372 15.96 14.31 6.24
CA SER A 372 15.03 13.41 5.55
C SER A 372 14.02 12.80 6.50
N MET A 373 12.73 12.96 6.19
CA MET A 373 11.63 12.28 6.89
C MET A 373 11.78 10.75 6.80
N GLY A 374 12.19 10.25 5.63
CA GLY A 374 12.44 8.81 5.46
C GLY A 374 13.49 8.28 6.44
N ARG A 375 14.56 9.04 6.71
CA ARG A 375 15.60 8.67 7.68
C ARG A 375 15.07 8.69 9.11
N VAL A 376 14.27 9.70 9.45
CA VAL A 376 13.58 9.80 10.76
C VAL A 376 12.69 8.59 10.99
N LEU A 377 11.88 8.24 10.01
CA LEU A 377 10.97 7.11 10.09
C LEU A 377 11.71 5.77 10.21
N LEU A 378 12.83 5.59 9.50
CA LEU A 378 13.67 4.40 9.65
C LEU A 378 14.23 4.28 11.07
N GLN A 379 14.75 5.36 11.64
CA GLN A 379 15.24 5.38 13.03
C GLN A 379 14.10 5.11 14.03
N LEU A 380 12.91 5.66 13.77
CA LEU A 380 11.74 5.36 14.62
C LEU A 380 11.38 3.87 14.56
N PHE A 381 11.50 3.22 13.39
CA PHE A 381 11.30 1.78 13.28
C PHE A 381 12.29 0.95 14.14
N ASP A 382 13.54 1.38 14.24
CA ASP A 382 14.51 0.69 15.12
C ASP A 382 14.06 0.73 16.59
N TYR A 383 13.46 1.86 17.00
CA TYR A 383 12.91 2.00 18.35
C TYR A 383 11.59 1.24 18.56
N THR A 384 10.84 0.93 17.50
CA THR A 384 9.58 0.15 17.64
C THR A 384 9.85 -1.22 18.30
N HIS A 385 10.97 -1.86 17.94
CA HIS A 385 11.35 -3.13 18.53
C HIS A 385 11.78 -2.96 20.01
N THR A 386 12.57 -1.93 20.30
CA THR A 386 13.09 -1.65 21.66
C THR A 386 11.95 -1.36 22.64
N PHE A 387 10.94 -0.61 22.22
CA PHE A 387 9.81 -0.22 23.05
C PHE A 387 8.58 -1.12 22.89
N GLY A 388 8.66 -2.21 22.12
CA GLY A 388 7.56 -3.15 21.92
C GLY A 388 6.34 -2.52 21.26
N MET A 389 6.53 -1.56 20.34
CA MET A 389 5.45 -0.79 19.75
C MET A 389 4.57 -1.64 18.83
N ALA A 390 3.26 -1.42 18.89
CA ALA A 390 2.30 -2.01 17.97
C ALA A 390 2.19 -1.18 16.68
N LEU A 391 2.61 -1.75 15.55
CA LEU A 391 2.48 -1.12 14.24
C LEU A 391 1.09 -1.37 13.66
N ARG A 392 0.35 -0.31 13.36
CA ARG A 392 -0.92 -0.37 12.66
C ARG A 392 -0.71 -0.25 11.14
N PRO A 393 -1.30 -1.11 10.31
CA PRO A 393 -1.11 -1.10 8.86
C PRO A 393 -1.39 0.26 8.20
N GLU A 394 -2.38 1.00 8.70
CA GLU A 394 -2.76 2.32 8.19
C GLU A 394 -1.64 3.35 8.40
N LEU A 395 -0.94 3.28 9.54
CA LEU A 395 0.18 4.17 9.84
C LEU A 395 1.42 3.81 9.03
N VAL A 396 1.67 2.52 8.81
CA VAL A 396 2.76 2.06 7.93
C VAL A 396 2.54 2.57 6.50
N LEU A 397 1.29 2.52 6.01
CA LEU A 397 0.93 3.05 4.70
C LEU A 397 1.12 4.58 4.63
N LEU A 398 0.68 5.30 5.66
CA LEU A 398 0.88 6.75 5.79
C LEU A 398 2.37 7.11 5.76
N GLN A 399 3.18 6.42 6.55
CA GLN A 399 4.63 6.63 6.60
C GLN A 399 5.30 6.38 5.25
N LYS A 400 4.96 5.26 4.56
CA LYS A 400 5.42 5.00 3.19
C LYS A 400 5.10 6.18 2.28
N THR A 401 3.86 6.67 2.36
CA THR A 401 3.42 7.77 1.50
C THR A 401 4.15 9.06 1.82
N MET A 402 4.40 9.37 3.09
CA MET A 402 5.20 10.54 3.48
C MET A 402 6.61 10.49 2.88
N VAL A 403 7.25 9.32 2.88
CA VAL A 403 8.58 9.13 2.25
C VAL A 403 8.50 9.33 0.73
N GLN A 404 7.44 8.83 0.08
CA GLN A 404 7.24 9.06 -1.36
C GLN A 404 7.00 10.54 -1.67
N VAL A 405 6.16 11.23 -0.89
CA VAL A 405 5.89 12.67 -0.99
C VAL A 405 7.18 13.48 -0.85
N GLU A 406 8.01 13.17 0.16
CA GLU A 406 9.34 13.79 0.30
C GLU A 406 10.22 13.54 -0.91
N GLY A 407 10.23 12.30 -1.44
CA GLY A 407 10.99 11.94 -2.63
C GLY A 407 10.58 12.76 -3.86
N VAL A 408 9.27 12.87 -4.12
CA VAL A 408 8.73 13.68 -5.22
C VAL A 408 9.00 15.17 -5.01
N ALA A 409 8.77 15.69 -3.81
CA ALA A 409 9.03 17.10 -3.50
C ALA A 409 10.51 17.47 -3.70
N ARG A 410 11.44 16.59 -3.30
CA ARG A 410 12.89 16.78 -3.52
C ARG A 410 13.31 16.59 -4.97
N ALA A 411 12.66 15.74 -5.73
CA ALA A 411 12.89 15.65 -7.18
C ALA A 411 12.52 16.97 -7.86
N ILE A 412 11.45 17.63 -7.41
CA ILE A 412 11.03 18.94 -7.91
C ILE A 412 11.96 20.04 -7.41
N ASP A 413 12.18 20.14 -6.11
CA ASP A 413 13.09 21.10 -5.47
C ASP A 413 14.07 20.37 -4.53
N PRO A 414 15.35 20.19 -4.90
CA PRO A 414 16.35 19.52 -4.08
C PRO A 414 16.55 20.12 -2.68
N LYS A 415 16.20 21.40 -2.49
CA LYS A 415 16.29 22.10 -1.20
C LYS A 415 15.02 22.01 -0.36
N HIS A 416 14.03 21.28 -0.83
CA HIS A 416 12.75 21.14 -0.11
C HIS A 416 12.95 20.58 1.30
N ASN A 417 12.34 21.28 2.28
CA ASN A 417 12.29 20.84 3.65
C ASN A 417 10.84 20.50 4.01
N ILE A 418 10.57 19.22 4.16
CA ILE A 418 9.21 18.72 4.43
C ILE A 418 8.65 19.25 5.75
N TRP A 419 9.49 19.50 6.76
CA TRP A 419 9.06 20.02 8.06
C TRP A 419 8.56 21.45 7.93
N ASN A 420 9.33 22.32 7.27
CA ASN A 420 8.95 23.70 7.03
C ASN A 420 7.69 23.81 6.17
N ALA A 421 7.61 22.95 5.12
CA ALA A 421 6.44 22.90 4.25
C ALA A 421 5.18 22.41 4.99
N SER A 422 5.34 21.56 5.99
CA SER A 422 4.23 20.95 6.76
C SER A 422 3.67 21.92 7.83
N GLU A 423 4.49 22.83 8.36
CA GLU A 423 4.14 23.67 9.52
C GLU A 423 2.83 24.45 9.32
N PRO A 424 2.56 25.12 8.18
CA PRO A 424 1.32 25.90 8.01
C PRO A 424 0.05 25.05 8.10
N VAL A 425 0.09 23.83 7.56
CA VAL A 425 -1.07 22.91 7.59
C VAL A 425 -1.32 22.40 9.00
N ILE A 426 -0.25 21.97 9.67
CA ILE A 426 -0.34 21.43 11.03
C ILE A 426 -0.76 22.51 12.00
N GLU A 427 -0.18 23.72 11.93
CA GLU A 427 -0.54 24.86 12.79
C GLU A 427 -2.01 25.26 12.61
N ALA A 428 -2.47 25.37 11.36
CA ALA A 428 -3.85 25.69 11.07
C ALA A 428 -4.81 24.64 11.65
N TRP A 429 -4.45 23.36 11.55
CA TRP A 429 -5.24 22.28 12.12
C TRP A 429 -5.25 22.31 13.66
N MET A 430 -4.09 22.48 14.29
CA MET A 430 -3.94 22.59 15.74
C MET A 430 -4.77 23.78 16.30
N ARG A 431 -4.67 24.94 15.67
CA ARG A 431 -5.45 26.12 16.06
C ARG A 431 -6.95 25.88 15.97
N ARG A 432 -7.44 25.22 14.91
CA ARG A 432 -8.87 24.92 14.75
C ARG A 432 -9.38 23.86 15.74
N ASN A 433 -8.57 22.90 16.14
CA ASN A 433 -9.02 21.77 16.95
C ASN A 433 -8.72 21.95 18.44
N PHE A 434 -7.63 22.63 18.79
CA PHE A 434 -7.22 22.89 20.19
C PHE A 434 -7.32 24.36 20.61
N GLY A 435 -7.65 25.25 19.71
CA GLY A 435 -8.02 26.64 20.06
C GLY A 435 -9.38 26.70 20.77
N PRO A 436 -9.81 27.88 21.19
CA PRO A 436 -11.06 28.08 21.98
C PRO A 436 -12.29 27.46 21.30
N GLU A 437 -12.42 27.59 19.99
CA GLU A 437 -13.55 27.03 19.21
C GLU A 437 -13.46 25.50 19.13
N GLY A 438 -12.26 24.95 19.01
CA GLY A 438 -12.01 23.51 19.00
C GLY A 438 -12.32 22.86 20.35
N ALA A 439 -11.94 23.50 21.44
CA ALA A 439 -12.26 23.04 22.79
C ALA A 439 -13.79 22.97 23.02
N ALA A 440 -14.53 24.00 22.62
CA ALA A 440 -15.98 24.00 22.70
C ALA A 440 -16.63 22.90 21.89
N ARG A 441 -16.11 22.64 20.67
CA ARG A 441 -16.58 21.55 19.80
C ARG A 441 -16.29 20.19 20.42
N MET A 442 -15.07 19.94 20.92
CA MET A 442 -14.71 18.67 21.59
C MET A 442 -15.61 18.36 22.77
N ILE A 443 -15.92 19.37 23.59
CA ILE A 443 -16.86 19.21 24.72
C ILE A 443 -18.26 18.79 24.20
N SER A 444 -18.77 19.46 23.17
CA SER A 444 -20.08 19.14 22.59
C SER A 444 -20.14 17.74 21.96
N GLU A 445 -19.09 17.32 21.26
CA GLU A 445 -18.98 16.00 20.64
C GLU A 445 -18.84 14.89 21.68
N ASN A 446 -18.04 15.11 22.73
CA ASN A 446 -17.92 14.15 23.82
C ASN A 446 -19.24 13.97 24.58
N VAL A 447 -19.96 15.07 24.85
CA VAL A 447 -21.30 14.99 25.45
C VAL A 447 -22.26 14.18 24.56
N ARG A 448 -22.26 14.45 23.25
CA ARG A 448 -23.09 13.65 22.29
C ARG A 448 -22.66 12.18 22.23
N ALA A 449 -21.37 11.90 22.22
CA ALA A 449 -20.86 10.52 22.20
C ALA A 449 -21.22 9.76 23.46
N VAL A 450 -21.11 10.37 24.63
CA VAL A 450 -21.53 9.80 25.93
C VAL A 450 -23.04 9.56 25.92
N THR A 451 -23.83 10.53 25.49
CA THR A 451 -25.29 10.41 25.39
C THR A 451 -25.71 9.26 24.45
N ASN A 452 -25.03 9.13 23.30
CA ASN A 452 -25.32 8.04 22.36
C ASN A 452 -24.87 6.66 22.87
N ARG A 453 -23.79 6.58 23.64
CA ARG A 453 -23.38 5.33 24.33
C ARG A 453 -24.36 4.94 25.41
N LEU A 454 -24.82 5.90 26.21
CA LEU A 454 -25.85 5.65 27.23
C LEU A 454 -27.20 5.16 26.64
N LYS A 455 -27.58 5.70 25.47
CA LYS A 455 -28.77 5.22 24.75
C LYS A 455 -28.65 3.78 24.26
N ARG A 456 -27.45 3.28 24.01
CA ARG A 456 -27.20 1.89 23.58
C ARG A 456 -26.96 0.91 24.73
N LEU A 457 -26.82 1.42 25.95
CA LEU A 457 -26.59 0.57 27.13
C LEU A 457 -27.67 -0.54 27.31
N PRO A 458 -28.97 -0.26 27.15
CA PRO A 458 -29.99 -1.28 27.25
C PRO A 458 -29.81 -2.42 26.21
N GLU A 459 -29.48 -2.07 24.94
CA GLU A 459 -29.24 -3.05 23.88
C GLU A 459 -28.00 -3.93 24.12
N VAL A 460 -26.96 -3.35 24.74
CA VAL A 460 -25.73 -4.08 25.10
C VAL A 460 -26.03 -5.03 26.29
N MET A 461 -26.76 -4.57 27.27
CA MET A 461 -27.18 -5.40 28.41
C MET A 461 -28.07 -6.58 27.97
N ASP A 462 -29.03 -6.35 27.07
CA ASP A 462 -29.88 -7.37 26.49
C ASP A 462 -29.10 -8.44 25.70
N ARG A 463 -28.05 -8.00 24.96
CA ARG A 463 -27.13 -8.93 24.26
C ARG A 463 -26.23 -9.71 25.23
N PHE A 464 -25.81 -9.07 26.30
CA PHE A 464 -24.98 -9.71 27.33
C PHE A 464 -25.81 -10.77 28.09
N GLU A 465 -27.07 -10.47 28.42
CA GLU A 465 -28.02 -11.41 29.07
C GLU A 465 -28.27 -12.63 28.16
N LYS A 466 -28.53 -12.40 26.85
CA LYS A 466 -28.67 -13.47 25.85
C LYS A 466 -27.40 -14.28 25.61
N SER A 467 -26.22 -13.69 25.78
CA SER A 467 -24.94 -14.40 25.62
C SER A 467 -24.59 -15.27 26.83
N LEU A 468 -25.16 -14.98 28.01
CA LEU A 468 -25.03 -15.81 29.20
C LEU A 468 -25.99 -17.03 29.19
N GLU A 469 -27.07 -16.95 28.41
CA GLU A 469 -28.02 -18.04 28.22
C GLU A 469 -27.61 -19.03 27.10
N ALA A 470 -26.65 -18.71 26.26
CA ALA A 470 -26.19 -19.55 25.15
C ALA A 470 -25.07 -20.51 25.60
N GLU A 471 -25.35 -21.81 25.68
CA GLU A 471 -24.32 -22.83 25.87
C GLU A 471 -23.36 -22.91 24.69
N PRO A 472 -22.01 -23.07 24.91
CA PRO A 472 -21.03 -23.14 23.83
C PRO A 472 -21.07 -24.50 23.13
N ALA A 473 -21.52 -24.53 21.88
CA ALA A 473 -21.42 -25.72 21.02
C ALA A 473 -19.99 -25.88 20.49
N LEU A 474 -19.34 -27.01 20.79
CA LEU A 474 -18.02 -27.39 20.27
C LEU A 474 -18.11 -27.88 18.80
N PRO A 475 -17.23 -27.40 17.87
CA PRO A 475 -17.28 -27.88 16.51
C PRO A 475 -16.62 -29.26 16.34
N PRO A 476 -17.08 -30.09 15.38
CA PRO A 476 -16.55 -31.44 15.16
C PRO A 476 -15.20 -31.41 14.42
N ALA A 477 -14.31 -32.33 14.79
CA ALA A 477 -12.97 -32.47 14.22
C ALA A 477 -13.00 -33.01 12.78
N ALA A 478 -12.37 -32.26 11.84
CA ALA A 478 -12.25 -32.65 10.44
C ALA A 478 -10.99 -33.50 10.21
N LYS A 479 -11.14 -34.61 9.50
CA LYS A 479 -10.04 -35.48 9.05
C LYS A 479 -9.33 -34.91 7.83
N ALA A 480 -7.98 -34.81 7.88
CA ALA A 480 -7.15 -34.30 6.78
C ALA A 480 -6.89 -35.39 5.69
N PRO A 481 -6.93 -35.06 4.41
CA PRO A 481 -6.55 -35.98 3.33
C PRO A 481 -5.02 -36.00 3.11
N PHE A 482 -4.49 -37.19 2.87
CA PHE A 482 -3.07 -37.49 2.55
C PHE A 482 -2.68 -36.83 1.19
N ALA A 483 -1.58 -36.08 1.16
CA ALA A 483 -1.01 -35.50 -0.08
C ALA A 483 0.27 -36.27 -0.49
N PRO A 484 0.50 -36.50 -1.82
CA PRO A 484 1.67 -37.21 -2.29
C PRO A 484 2.94 -36.37 -2.13
N TRP A 485 4.05 -37.03 -1.78
CA TRP A 485 5.34 -36.47 -1.36
C TRP A 485 6.04 -35.52 -2.36
N TRP A 486 5.77 -35.62 -3.63
CA TRP A 486 6.35 -34.77 -4.67
C TRP A 486 5.69 -33.38 -4.79
N GLY A 487 4.51 -33.16 -4.18
CA GLY A 487 3.90 -31.83 -4.03
C GLY A 487 4.67 -30.87 -3.13
N TRP A 488 5.63 -31.39 -2.36
CA TRP A 488 6.41 -30.64 -1.38
C TRP A 488 7.43 -29.66 -2.01
N PHE A 489 7.93 -29.97 -3.22
CA PHE A 489 8.98 -29.18 -3.87
C PHE A 489 8.51 -27.79 -4.34
N GLY A 490 7.24 -27.66 -4.77
CA GLY A 490 6.68 -26.37 -5.16
C GLY A 490 6.26 -25.50 -3.97
N LEU A 491 6.00 -26.15 -2.84
CA LEU A 491 5.46 -25.52 -1.63
C LEU A 491 6.50 -24.72 -0.85
N ILE A 492 7.71 -25.25 -0.77
CA ILE A 492 8.83 -24.65 -0.01
C ILE A 492 9.28 -23.34 -0.65
N GLY A 493 9.09 -23.19 -1.98
CA GLY A 493 9.59 -22.05 -2.72
C GLY A 493 8.87 -20.72 -2.46
N VAL A 494 7.56 -20.71 -2.42
CA VAL A 494 6.79 -19.45 -2.39
C VAL A 494 6.54 -18.93 -0.98
N LEU A 495 6.32 -19.82 -0.02
CA LEU A 495 6.00 -19.44 1.36
C LEU A 495 7.16 -19.69 2.34
N GLY A 496 8.13 -20.51 1.98
CA GLY A 496 9.38 -20.63 2.74
C GLY A 496 10.15 -19.31 2.79
N VAL A 497 10.09 -18.51 1.72
CA VAL A 497 10.66 -17.14 1.68
C VAL A 497 9.93 -16.21 2.64
N ALA A 498 8.61 -16.22 2.63
CA ALA A 498 7.81 -15.38 3.52
C ALA A 498 7.99 -15.77 5.00
N ALA A 499 7.99 -17.08 5.28
CA ALA A 499 8.17 -17.59 6.65
C ALA A 499 9.62 -17.43 7.18
N ALA A 500 10.61 -17.63 6.31
CA ALA A 500 12.02 -17.47 6.67
C ALA A 500 12.40 -16.02 6.94
N TRP A 501 11.73 -15.05 6.29
CA TRP A 501 11.92 -13.63 6.49
C TRP A 501 11.18 -13.11 7.74
N ALA A 502 9.95 -13.56 7.97
CA ALA A 502 9.19 -13.20 9.16
C ALA A 502 9.85 -13.68 10.47
N ALA A 503 10.52 -14.85 10.43
CA ALA A 503 11.26 -15.38 11.60
C ALA A 503 12.58 -14.64 11.92
N ARG A 504 13.01 -13.70 11.08
CA ARG A 504 14.20 -12.86 11.30
C ARG A 504 13.88 -11.55 12.00
N SER A 505 12.58 -11.22 12.11
CA SER A 505 12.07 -9.97 12.68
C SER A 505 11.54 -10.16 14.12
N PHE A 506 11.79 -11.33 14.72
CA PHE A 506 11.49 -11.65 16.13
C PHE A 506 12.73 -12.18 16.85
#